data_38bc175f91f8b15e8c48827a53d97145
#
_entry.id   38bc175f91f8b15e8c48827a53d97145
#
_cell.length_a   1.000
_cell.length_b   1.000
_cell.length_c   1.000
_cell.angle_alpha   90.00
_cell.angle_beta   90.00
_cell.angle_gamma   90.00
#
_symmetry.space_group_name_H-M   'P 1'
#
loop_
_entity.id
_entity.type
_entity.pdbx_description
1 polymer ?
#
loop_
_entity_poly.entity_id
_entity_poly.type
_entity_poly.pdbx_seq_one_letter_code
_entity_poly.pdbx_strand_id
1 'polypeptide(L)'
;MARKGFPESYDLPAILRFLSDIKAGKRNVTAPLYSHLTYDVLKDERVVIDQPDILIVEGVNVLQTGRPPRDGRGIPNTSDFFDFSLYIDAETLDLRKWYIERFLTLRDSAFRNPKSYFHRYATLSDKEARDTAMRIWDTINLVNLRENILPTRPRADLVLRKGADHFIRSVFLRKL
;
A
#
# COMPACT_ATOMS: atom_id res chain seq x y z
N MET A 1 -1.98 -16.06 -3.50
CA MET A 1 -2.24 -14.91 -2.62
C MET A 1 -1.07 -14.48 -1.74
N ALA A 2 0.01 -15.23 -1.66
CA ALA A 2 1.17 -14.89 -0.83
C ALA A 2 1.88 -13.57 -1.21
N ARG A 3 1.62 -13.00 -2.39
CA ARG A 3 2.27 -11.79 -2.90
C ARG A 3 1.32 -10.61 -3.11
N LYS A 4 0.18 -10.60 -2.42
CA LYS A 4 -0.71 -9.42 -2.42
C LYS A 4 -0.02 -8.25 -1.72
N GLY A 5 -0.01 -7.08 -2.37
CA GLY A 5 0.78 -5.91 -1.94
C GLY A 5 2.16 -5.80 -2.61
N PHE A 6 2.61 -6.82 -3.35
CA PHE A 6 3.77 -6.69 -4.22
C PHE A 6 3.41 -5.98 -5.53
N PRO A 7 4.38 -5.38 -6.24
CA PRO A 7 4.10 -4.61 -7.46
C PRO A 7 3.26 -5.36 -8.50
N GLU A 8 3.52 -6.64 -8.69
CA GLU A 8 2.80 -7.50 -9.65
C GLU A 8 1.34 -7.78 -9.29
N SER A 9 0.90 -7.43 -8.07
CA SER A 9 -0.48 -7.62 -7.64
C SER A 9 -1.40 -6.45 -8.01
N TYR A 10 -0.87 -5.40 -8.63
CA TYR A 10 -1.61 -4.21 -9.01
C TYR A 10 -1.88 -4.19 -10.53
N ASP A 11 -3.08 -3.76 -10.93
CA ASP A 11 -3.41 -3.46 -12.32
C ASP A 11 -2.85 -2.08 -12.70
N LEU A 12 -1.54 -2.04 -12.97
CA LEU A 12 -0.85 -0.80 -13.34
C LEU A 12 -1.50 -0.09 -14.54
N PRO A 13 -1.89 -0.77 -15.64
CA PRO A 13 -2.58 -0.13 -16.73
C PRO A 13 -3.88 0.56 -16.32
N ALA A 14 -4.66 -0.04 -15.42
CA ALA A 14 -5.89 0.58 -14.91
C ALA A 14 -5.58 1.81 -14.04
N ILE A 15 -4.56 1.74 -13.18
CA ILE A 15 -4.10 2.86 -12.36
C ILE A 15 -3.65 4.04 -13.23
N LEU A 16 -2.84 3.78 -14.26
CA LEU A 16 -2.33 4.83 -15.16
C LEU A 16 -3.47 5.49 -15.95
N ARG A 17 -4.43 4.71 -16.46
CA ARG A 17 -5.63 5.27 -17.12
C ARG A 17 -6.43 6.16 -16.16
N PHE A 18 -6.68 5.68 -14.94
CA PHE A 18 -7.39 6.44 -13.91
C PHE A 18 -6.72 7.80 -13.64
N LEU A 19 -5.41 7.79 -13.38
CA LEU A 19 -4.64 9.00 -13.09
C LEU A 19 -4.61 9.96 -14.30
N SER A 20 -4.46 9.42 -15.51
CA SER A 20 -4.51 10.20 -16.73
C SER A 20 -5.87 10.89 -16.91
N ASP A 21 -6.96 10.18 -16.64
CA ASP A 21 -8.32 10.72 -16.75
C ASP A 21 -8.57 11.83 -15.70
N ILE A 22 -8.10 11.66 -14.47
CA ILE A 22 -8.15 12.69 -13.42
C ILE A 22 -7.35 13.94 -13.85
N LYS A 23 -6.10 13.75 -14.29
CA LYS A 23 -5.25 14.87 -14.74
C LYS A 23 -5.82 15.60 -15.96
N ALA A 24 -6.55 14.90 -16.82
CA ALA A 24 -7.27 15.49 -17.96
C ALA A 24 -8.55 16.22 -17.56
N GLY A 25 -8.90 16.26 -16.27
CA GLY A 25 -10.11 16.92 -15.78
C GLY A 25 -11.41 16.22 -16.18
N LYS A 26 -11.38 14.92 -16.52
CA LYS A 26 -12.58 14.17 -16.85
C LYS A 26 -13.52 14.10 -15.66
N ARG A 27 -14.83 14.13 -15.94
CA ARG A 27 -15.87 13.98 -14.93
C ARG A 27 -16.19 12.51 -14.68
N ASN A 28 -16.65 12.23 -13.46
CA ASN A 28 -17.14 10.89 -13.06
C ASN A 28 -16.13 9.76 -13.34
N VAL A 29 -14.86 10.00 -13.08
CA VAL A 29 -13.84 8.96 -13.20
C VAL A 29 -14.06 7.89 -12.13
N THR A 30 -14.03 6.62 -12.54
CA THR A 30 -14.34 5.52 -11.63
C THR A 30 -13.14 4.66 -11.29
N ALA A 31 -13.09 4.17 -10.05
CA ALA A 31 -12.14 3.17 -9.62
C ALA A 31 -12.85 1.97 -8.98
N PRO A 32 -12.28 0.76 -9.05
CA PRO A 32 -12.83 -0.41 -8.37
C PRO A 32 -12.85 -0.21 -6.85
N LEU A 33 -13.91 -0.67 -6.18
CA LEU A 33 -13.98 -0.69 -4.73
C LEU A 33 -13.33 -1.97 -4.20
N TYR A 34 -12.42 -1.81 -3.24
CA TYR A 34 -11.76 -2.93 -2.56
C TYR A 34 -12.40 -3.19 -1.19
N SER A 35 -12.67 -4.45 -0.89
CA SER A 35 -13.19 -4.87 0.41
C SER A 35 -12.12 -5.55 1.26
N HIS A 36 -11.81 -4.97 2.40
CA HIS A 36 -10.94 -5.61 3.40
C HIS A 36 -11.59 -6.85 4.03
N LEU A 37 -12.92 -6.91 4.04
CA LEU A 37 -13.66 -8.04 4.58
C LEU A 37 -13.46 -9.31 3.74
N THR A 38 -13.69 -9.19 2.43
CA THR A 38 -13.52 -10.29 1.47
C THR A 38 -12.07 -10.43 0.99
N TYR A 39 -11.23 -9.44 1.30
CA TYR A 39 -9.84 -9.32 0.86
C TYR A 39 -9.70 -9.35 -0.66
N ASP A 40 -10.64 -8.71 -1.36
CA ASP A 40 -10.65 -8.65 -2.82
C ASP A 40 -11.39 -7.41 -3.34
N VAL A 41 -11.25 -7.16 -4.66
CA VAL A 41 -12.01 -6.14 -5.38
C VAL A 41 -13.46 -6.59 -5.54
N LEU A 42 -14.40 -5.71 -5.22
CA LEU A 42 -15.82 -5.96 -5.44
C LEU A 42 -16.15 -5.81 -6.94
N LYS A 43 -16.76 -6.85 -7.54
CA LYS A 43 -16.94 -6.93 -9.00
C LYS A 43 -17.82 -5.82 -9.57
N ASP A 44 -18.89 -5.49 -8.84
CA ASP A 44 -19.95 -4.61 -9.33
C ASP A 44 -19.97 -3.25 -8.62
N GLU A 45 -19.02 -2.99 -7.73
CA GLU A 45 -18.94 -1.76 -6.98
C GLU A 45 -17.79 -0.88 -7.44
N ARG A 46 -18.06 0.41 -7.59
CA ARG A 46 -17.11 1.42 -8.02
C ARG A 46 -17.20 2.65 -7.13
N VAL A 47 -16.05 3.28 -6.90
CA VAL A 47 -15.99 4.64 -6.38
C VAL A 47 -16.00 5.59 -7.57
N VAL A 48 -16.79 6.67 -7.48
CA VAL A 48 -16.84 7.75 -8.50
C VAL A 48 -16.12 8.95 -7.94
N ILE A 49 -15.21 9.52 -8.72
CA ILE A 49 -14.46 10.73 -8.40
C ILE A 49 -14.74 11.76 -9.48
N ASP A 50 -15.30 12.90 -9.08
CA ASP A 50 -15.72 13.97 -9.99
C ASP A 50 -14.91 15.24 -9.74
N GLN A 51 -13.91 15.48 -10.56
CA GLN A 51 -13.08 16.69 -10.61
C GLN A 51 -12.62 17.17 -9.21
N PRO A 52 -11.87 16.38 -8.44
CA PRO A 52 -11.41 16.79 -7.13
C PRO A 52 -10.37 17.91 -7.24
N ASP A 53 -10.39 18.88 -6.34
CA ASP A 53 -9.32 19.89 -6.22
C ASP A 53 -8.00 19.26 -5.74
N ILE A 54 -8.09 18.26 -4.87
CA ILE A 54 -6.96 17.50 -4.37
C ILE A 54 -7.31 16.01 -4.39
N LEU A 55 -6.44 15.21 -4.98
CA LEU A 55 -6.51 13.75 -4.94
C LEU A 55 -5.30 13.19 -4.19
N ILE A 56 -5.53 12.50 -3.09
CA ILE A 56 -4.49 11.76 -2.38
C ILE A 56 -4.53 10.30 -2.82
N VAL A 57 -3.41 9.82 -3.37
CA VAL A 57 -3.23 8.41 -3.76
C VAL A 57 -2.25 7.78 -2.80
N GLU A 58 -2.73 6.85 -1.97
CA GLU A 58 -1.88 6.12 -1.05
C GLU A 58 -1.64 4.68 -1.49
N GLY A 59 -0.47 4.16 -1.17
CA GLY A 59 -0.14 2.76 -1.41
C GLY A 59 1.36 2.51 -1.39
N VAL A 60 1.74 1.31 -1.01
CA VAL A 60 3.16 0.92 -0.89
C VAL A 60 3.91 0.86 -2.23
N ASN A 61 3.18 0.85 -3.34
CA ASN A 61 3.75 0.74 -4.69
C ASN A 61 3.59 2.01 -5.55
N VAL A 62 3.06 3.11 -4.99
CA VAL A 62 2.77 4.33 -5.79
C VAL A 62 4.03 5.03 -6.32
N LEU A 63 5.18 4.82 -5.70
CA LEU A 63 6.48 5.36 -6.14
C LEU A 63 7.33 4.33 -6.91
N GLN A 64 6.79 3.15 -7.23
CA GLN A 64 7.49 2.12 -7.99
C GLN A 64 7.80 2.61 -9.42
N THR A 65 8.98 2.24 -9.91
CA THR A 65 9.31 2.33 -11.33
C THR A 65 8.97 1.01 -12.01
N GLY A 66 8.24 1.08 -13.11
CA GLY A 66 8.09 -0.06 -13.98
C GLY A 66 9.45 -0.56 -14.51
N ARG A 67 9.55 -1.84 -14.84
CA ARG A 67 10.71 -2.33 -15.59
C ARG A 67 10.67 -1.69 -16.97
N PRO A 68 11.80 -1.11 -17.46
CA PRO A 68 11.83 -0.58 -18.82
C PRO A 68 11.46 -1.69 -19.80
N PRO A 69 10.53 -1.42 -20.75
CA PRO A 69 10.17 -2.40 -21.75
C PRO A 69 11.38 -2.70 -22.65
N ARG A 70 11.45 -3.93 -23.15
CA ARG A 70 12.56 -4.39 -24.00
C ARG A 70 12.64 -3.67 -25.37
N ASP A 71 11.52 -3.03 -25.78
CA ASP A 71 11.40 -2.28 -27.03
C ASP A 71 11.85 -0.82 -26.92
N GLY A 72 12.36 -0.40 -25.76
CA GLY A 72 12.83 0.97 -25.50
C GLY A 72 11.73 2.03 -25.41
N ARG A 73 10.45 1.66 -25.47
CA ARG A 73 9.35 2.60 -25.27
C ARG A 73 9.19 2.92 -23.79
N GLY A 74 9.17 4.20 -23.45
CA GLY A 74 8.90 4.64 -22.08
C GLY A 74 7.46 4.29 -21.69
N ILE A 75 7.29 3.59 -20.56
CA ILE A 75 5.97 3.46 -19.91
C ILE A 75 5.98 4.45 -18.75
N PRO A 76 4.95 5.33 -18.63
CA PRO A 76 4.87 6.23 -17.49
C PRO A 76 4.75 5.44 -16.19
N ASN A 77 5.37 5.98 -15.14
CA ASN A 77 5.19 5.48 -13.79
C ASN A 77 3.99 6.16 -13.14
N THR A 78 3.42 5.53 -12.12
CA THR A 78 2.34 6.15 -11.32
C THR A 78 2.78 7.51 -10.76
N SER A 79 4.03 7.62 -10.32
CA SER A 79 4.61 8.85 -9.76
C SER A 79 4.73 10.01 -10.76
N ASP A 80 4.71 9.75 -12.06
CA ASP A 80 4.79 10.80 -13.08
C ASP A 80 3.50 11.66 -13.14
N PHE A 81 2.42 11.19 -12.54
CA PHE A 81 1.14 11.90 -12.40
C PHE A 81 1.03 12.72 -11.11
N PHE A 82 1.98 12.64 -10.19
CA PHE A 82 1.92 13.34 -8.91
C PHE A 82 2.55 14.72 -8.99
N ASP A 83 1.88 15.70 -8.39
CA ASP A 83 2.43 17.04 -8.20
C ASP A 83 3.38 17.08 -7.00
N PHE A 84 3.16 16.19 -6.03
CA PHE A 84 3.97 16.05 -4.83
C PHE A 84 3.90 14.62 -4.30
N SER A 85 5.00 14.11 -3.79
CA SER A 85 5.09 12.76 -3.27
C SER A 85 5.68 12.72 -1.86
N LEU A 86 5.12 11.83 -1.04
CA LEU A 86 5.44 11.71 0.37
C LEU A 86 5.75 10.26 0.71
N TYR A 87 6.87 10.03 1.39
CA TYR A 87 7.24 8.72 1.91
C TYR A 87 7.22 8.73 3.45
N ILE A 88 6.48 7.81 4.05
CA ILE A 88 6.50 7.61 5.51
C ILE A 88 7.54 6.54 5.83
N ASP A 89 8.62 6.95 6.47
CA ASP A 89 9.74 6.12 6.88
C ASP A 89 9.62 5.72 8.35
N ALA A 90 10.08 4.53 8.70
CA ALA A 90 10.19 4.08 10.08
C ALA A 90 11.26 2.98 10.22
N GLU A 91 11.75 2.77 11.44
CA GLU A 91 12.67 1.67 11.71
C GLU A 91 11.99 0.32 11.46
N THR A 92 12.73 -0.61 10.84
CA THR A 92 12.20 -1.94 10.51
C THR A 92 11.67 -2.69 11.74
N LEU A 93 12.30 -2.49 12.91
CA LEU A 93 11.86 -3.10 14.16
C LEU A 93 10.53 -2.53 14.65
N ASP A 94 10.30 -1.23 14.48
CA ASP A 94 9.03 -0.60 14.82
C ASP A 94 7.91 -1.06 13.88
N LEU A 95 8.18 -1.12 12.57
CA LEU A 95 7.24 -1.67 11.59
C LEU A 95 6.84 -3.11 11.92
N ARG A 96 7.80 -3.96 12.31
CA ARG A 96 7.55 -5.34 12.72
C ARG A 96 6.65 -5.38 13.97
N LYS A 97 6.98 -4.58 14.98
CA LYS A 97 6.21 -4.48 16.21
C LYS A 97 4.77 -4.07 15.93
N TRP A 98 4.56 -2.99 15.21
CA TRP A 98 3.23 -2.49 14.85
C TRP A 98 2.42 -3.49 14.03
N TYR A 99 3.08 -4.21 13.12
CA TYR A 99 2.41 -5.24 12.32
C TYR A 99 1.87 -6.37 13.22
N ILE A 100 2.68 -6.86 14.16
CA ILE A 100 2.29 -7.92 15.10
C ILE A 100 1.15 -7.43 16.00
N GLU A 101 1.26 -6.25 16.59
CA GLU A 101 0.23 -5.64 17.43
C GLU A 101 -1.09 -5.47 16.68
N ARG A 102 -1.04 -4.95 15.45
CA ARG A 102 -2.20 -4.83 14.58
C ARG A 102 -2.83 -6.19 14.26
N PHE A 103 -2.02 -7.21 13.99
CA PHE A 103 -2.54 -8.55 13.72
C PHE A 103 -3.33 -9.10 14.92
N LEU A 104 -2.81 -8.94 16.14
CA LEU A 104 -3.49 -9.36 17.37
C LEU A 104 -4.80 -8.60 17.58
N THR A 105 -4.77 -7.28 17.41
CA THR A 105 -5.98 -6.45 17.50
C THR A 105 -7.04 -6.89 16.49
N LEU A 106 -6.65 -7.19 15.25
CA LEU A 106 -7.57 -7.65 14.20
C LEU A 106 -8.10 -9.05 14.49
N ARG A 107 -7.28 -9.96 15.04
CA ARG A 107 -7.74 -11.28 15.50
C ARG A 107 -8.88 -11.15 16.50
N ASP A 108 -8.75 -10.23 17.43
CA ASP A 108 -9.73 -10.04 18.52
C ASP A 108 -10.96 -9.21 18.09
N SER A 109 -10.95 -8.65 16.88
CA SER A 109 -12.01 -7.81 16.34
C SER A 109 -12.48 -8.25 14.94
N ALA A 110 -11.95 -7.67 13.89
CA ALA A 110 -12.45 -7.85 12.51
C ALA A 110 -12.35 -9.31 12.00
N PHE A 111 -11.37 -10.10 12.47
CA PHE A 111 -11.25 -11.49 12.06
C PHE A 111 -12.34 -12.39 12.68
N ARG A 112 -13.00 -11.95 13.74
CA ARG A 112 -14.13 -12.68 14.35
C ARG A 112 -15.39 -12.68 13.49
N ASN A 113 -15.49 -11.77 12.51
CA ASN A 113 -16.58 -11.77 11.56
C ASN A 113 -16.49 -13.04 10.68
N PRO A 114 -17.54 -13.91 10.67
CA PRO A 114 -17.52 -15.15 9.88
C PRO A 114 -17.36 -14.93 8.36
N LYS A 115 -17.71 -13.74 7.87
CA LYS A 115 -17.52 -13.34 6.46
C LYS A 115 -16.11 -12.86 6.16
N SER A 116 -15.25 -12.70 7.18
CA SER A 116 -13.88 -12.24 6.97
C SER A 116 -13.03 -13.31 6.31
N TYR A 117 -12.30 -12.92 5.26
CA TYR A 117 -11.28 -13.77 4.66
C TYR A 117 -10.26 -14.29 5.68
N PHE A 118 -10.02 -13.52 6.75
CA PHE A 118 -9.08 -13.84 7.81
C PHE A 118 -9.72 -14.55 9.02
N HIS A 119 -10.99 -14.94 8.92
CA HIS A 119 -11.72 -15.61 10.02
C HIS A 119 -10.97 -16.84 10.57
N ARG A 120 -10.22 -17.55 9.72
CA ARG A 120 -9.39 -18.69 10.12
C ARG A 120 -8.34 -18.38 11.20
N TYR A 121 -8.04 -17.11 11.44
CA TYR A 121 -7.10 -16.67 12.50
C TYR A 121 -7.81 -16.29 13.80
N ALA A 122 -9.13 -16.20 13.81
CA ALA A 122 -9.91 -15.74 14.96
C ALA A 122 -9.80 -16.65 16.19
N THR A 123 -9.51 -17.93 15.99
CA THR A 123 -9.42 -18.96 17.05
C THR A 123 -8.00 -19.23 17.52
N LEU A 124 -7.01 -18.58 16.96
CA LEU A 124 -5.62 -18.75 17.37
C LEU A 124 -5.41 -18.24 18.81
N SER A 125 -4.68 -18.99 19.60
CA SER A 125 -4.13 -18.52 20.89
C SER A 125 -3.20 -17.33 20.68
N ASP A 126 -2.88 -16.60 21.72
CA ASP A 126 -1.95 -15.46 21.65
C ASP A 126 -0.58 -15.85 21.10
N LYS A 127 -0.06 -17.00 21.53
CA LYS A 127 1.22 -17.52 21.05
C LYS A 127 1.16 -17.84 19.56
N GLU A 128 0.16 -18.62 19.12
CA GLU A 128 0.00 -19.00 17.71
C GLU A 128 -0.23 -17.79 16.80
N ALA A 129 -0.99 -16.81 17.27
CA ALA A 129 -1.23 -15.56 16.53
C ALA A 129 0.05 -14.74 16.37
N ARG A 130 0.87 -14.63 17.44
CA ARG A 130 2.18 -13.96 17.37
C ARG A 130 3.13 -14.69 16.42
N ASP A 131 3.24 -16.01 16.54
CA ASP A 131 4.10 -16.83 15.68
C ASP A 131 3.66 -16.73 14.21
N THR A 132 2.35 -16.72 13.97
CA THR A 132 1.79 -16.52 12.62
C THR A 132 2.09 -15.13 12.07
N ALA A 133 1.88 -14.08 12.87
CA ALA A 133 2.18 -12.71 12.46
C ALA A 133 3.68 -12.51 12.17
N MET A 134 4.56 -13.04 13.02
CA MET A 134 6.00 -12.99 12.81
C MET A 134 6.40 -13.69 11.51
N ARG A 135 5.89 -14.87 11.26
CA ARG A 135 6.17 -15.62 10.02
C ARG A 135 5.70 -14.86 8.78
N ILE A 136 4.50 -14.27 8.79
CA ILE A 136 3.99 -13.46 7.67
C ILE A 136 4.86 -12.22 7.47
N TRP A 137 5.25 -11.56 8.56
CA TRP A 137 6.16 -10.44 8.49
C TRP A 137 7.48 -10.83 7.82
N ASP A 138 8.15 -11.84 8.33
CA ASP A 138 9.49 -12.23 7.88
C ASP A 138 9.51 -12.75 6.43
N THR A 139 8.45 -13.48 6.02
CA THR A 139 8.41 -14.12 4.70
C THR A 139 7.73 -13.31 3.61
N ILE A 140 6.93 -12.31 3.96
CA ILE A 140 6.15 -11.51 2.99
C ILE A 140 6.44 -10.03 3.15
N ASN A 141 6.11 -9.43 4.31
CA ASN A 141 6.13 -7.98 4.45
C ASN A 141 7.54 -7.41 4.45
N LEU A 142 8.47 -8.06 5.15
CA LEU A 142 9.88 -7.64 5.20
C LEU A 142 10.55 -7.80 3.83
N VAL A 143 10.23 -8.87 3.10
CA VAL A 143 10.73 -9.10 1.74
C VAL A 143 10.23 -7.98 0.82
N ASN A 144 8.92 -7.71 0.81
CA ASN A 144 8.35 -6.61 0.02
C ASN A 144 8.91 -5.24 0.41
N LEU A 145 9.08 -5.00 1.72
CA LEU A 145 9.69 -3.77 2.22
C LEU A 145 11.09 -3.56 1.62
N ARG A 146 11.94 -4.57 1.69
CA ARG A 146 13.34 -4.47 1.25
C ARG A 146 13.51 -4.43 -0.26
N GLU A 147 12.75 -5.26 -0.97
CA GLU A 147 12.90 -5.41 -2.42
C GLU A 147 12.17 -4.34 -3.21
N ASN A 148 11.04 -3.84 -2.70
CA ASN A 148 10.15 -2.98 -3.47
C ASN A 148 9.91 -1.61 -2.84
N ILE A 149 9.72 -1.51 -1.51
CA ILE A 149 9.27 -0.26 -0.88
C ILE A 149 10.46 0.65 -0.54
N LEU A 150 11.44 0.15 0.22
CA LEU A 150 12.61 0.93 0.62
C LEU A 150 13.39 1.54 -0.56
N PRO A 151 13.58 0.85 -1.69
CA PRO A 151 14.26 1.43 -2.85
C PRO A 151 13.55 2.65 -3.45
N THR A 152 12.26 2.85 -3.16
CA THR A 152 11.51 4.01 -3.68
C THR A 152 11.65 5.27 -2.81
N ARG A 153 12.17 5.14 -1.60
CA ARG A 153 12.33 6.25 -0.65
C ARG A 153 13.05 7.49 -1.24
N PRO A 154 14.16 7.35 -2.01
CA PRO A 154 14.85 8.50 -2.60
C PRO A 154 14.04 9.23 -3.68
N ARG A 155 12.96 8.65 -4.16
CA ARG A 155 12.09 9.23 -5.19
C ARG A 155 11.07 10.21 -4.63
N ALA A 156 10.78 10.12 -3.33
CA ALA A 156 9.83 11.01 -2.67
C ALA A 156 10.37 12.45 -2.59
N ASP A 157 9.48 13.42 -2.74
CA ASP A 157 9.79 14.83 -2.53
C ASP A 157 9.96 15.14 -1.05
N LEU A 158 9.20 14.45 -0.20
CA LEU A 158 9.24 14.58 1.24
C LEU A 158 9.31 13.21 1.91
N VAL A 159 10.21 13.04 2.89
CA VAL A 159 10.27 11.86 3.74
C VAL A 159 9.94 12.27 5.17
N LEU A 160 8.90 11.66 5.73
CA LEU A 160 8.48 11.81 7.14
C LEU A 160 8.97 10.60 7.93
N ARG A 161 9.94 10.80 8.83
CA ARG A 161 10.42 9.71 9.69
C ARG A 161 9.58 9.62 10.95
N LYS A 162 8.94 8.47 11.10
CA LYS A 162 8.03 8.14 12.20
C LYS A 162 8.78 7.39 13.30
N GLY A 163 8.59 7.78 14.54
CA GLY A 163 9.15 7.09 15.71
C GLY A 163 8.24 5.96 16.20
N ALA A 164 8.76 5.18 17.16
CA ALA A 164 8.06 4.05 17.77
C ALA A 164 6.68 4.40 18.37
N ASP A 165 6.50 5.64 18.79
CA ASP A 165 5.27 6.21 19.35
C ASP A 165 4.32 6.79 18.30
N HIS A 166 4.58 6.53 17.04
CA HIS A 166 3.83 7.01 15.88
C HIS A 166 3.93 8.51 15.57
N PHE A 167 4.67 9.31 16.33
CA PHE A 167 4.89 10.73 16.01
C PHE A 167 6.02 10.91 14.99
N ILE A 168 5.92 11.99 14.19
CA ILE A 168 6.97 12.36 13.25
C ILE A 168 8.16 12.92 14.02
N ARG A 169 9.34 12.35 13.83
CA ARG A 169 10.60 12.73 14.47
C ARG A 169 11.48 13.59 13.58
N SER A 170 11.42 13.37 12.27
CA SER A 170 12.23 14.12 11.31
C SER A 170 11.49 14.27 9.99
N VAL A 171 11.79 15.36 9.31
CA VAL A 171 11.23 15.70 7.99
C VAL A 171 12.42 15.98 7.07
N PHE A 172 12.48 15.30 5.95
CA PHE A 172 13.52 15.47 4.95
C PHE A 172 12.88 15.89 3.62
N LEU A 173 13.19 17.08 3.16
CA LEU A 173 12.78 17.60 1.86
C LEU A 173 13.88 17.31 0.85
N ARG A 174 13.51 16.76 -0.31
CA ARG A 174 14.46 16.56 -1.41
C ARG A 174 14.89 17.93 -1.95
N LYS A 175 16.20 18.14 -2.05
CA LYS A 175 16.73 19.28 -2.78
C LYS A 175 16.69 18.96 -4.28
N LEU A 176 16.15 19.87 -5.06
CA LEU A 176 16.18 19.87 -6.51
C LEU A 176 17.57 20.22 -7.01
#